data_feb063066c1b979e0210342144fc82fc
#
_entry.id   feb063066c1b979e0210342144fc82fc
#
_cell.length_a   1.000
_cell.length_b   1.000
_cell.length_c   1.000
_cell.angle_alpha   90.00
_cell.angle_beta   90.00
_cell.angle_gamma   90.00
#
_symmetry.space_group_name_H-M   'P 1'
#
loop_
_entity.id
_entity.type
_entity.pdbx_description
1 polymer ?
#
loop_
_entity_poly.entity_id
_entity_poly.type
_entity_poly.pdbx_seq_one_letter_code
_entity_poly.pdbx_strand_id
1 'polypeptide(L)'
;MKWVAFLLIAVATAAGVFVLTAPASGQGEAVPIFGIKIPRGYRDWKLVSVAHEEGNLHSLGAVLGNDVAIKAYRDAKLPFPDGAIIAALHYSHIPSEENNKVFGDPKSFVPGPPTNVQFMVKDSKKYATTSGWGYAHFDKDGKPGTEAALKTCAPCHAKASRDSVFTQYAP
;
A
#
# COMPACT_ATOMS: atom_id res chain seq x y z
N MET A 1 -66.73 34.31 15.71
CA MET A 1 -65.27 34.46 15.71
C MET A 1 -64.65 33.14 15.43
N LYS A 2 -64.12 32.91 14.20
CA LYS A 2 -63.52 31.63 13.77
C LYS A 2 -62.01 31.83 13.77
N TRP A 3 -61.30 31.05 14.59
CA TRP A 3 -59.84 31.02 14.61
C TRP A 3 -59.36 30.00 13.58
N VAL A 4 -58.61 30.42 12.58
CA VAL A 4 -57.94 29.59 11.60
C VAL A 4 -56.49 29.41 12.09
N ALA A 5 -56.13 28.17 12.47
CA ALA A 5 -54.76 27.81 12.83
C ALA A 5 -53.96 27.45 11.57
N PHE A 6 -52.94 28.23 11.26
CA PHE A 6 -51.96 27.91 10.21
C PHE A 6 -50.90 26.95 10.76
N LEU A 7 -50.88 25.71 10.22
CA LEU A 7 -49.82 24.74 10.47
C LEU A 7 -48.65 25.08 9.50
N LEU A 8 -47.53 25.55 10.05
CA LEU A 8 -46.28 25.67 9.30
C LEU A 8 -45.55 24.35 9.31
N ILE A 9 -45.50 23.67 8.15
CA ILE A 9 -44.67 22.47 7.95
C ILE A 9 -43.25 22.93 7.56
N ALA A 10 -42.30 22.78 8.46
CA ALA A 10 -40.88 22.98 8.17
C ALA A 10 -40.33 21.74 7.48
N VAL A 11 -40.03 21.85 6.18
CA VAL A 11 -39.33 20.83 5.44
C VAL A 11 -37.83 21.02 5.68
N ALA A 12 -37.22 20.15 6.49
CA ALA A 12 -35.79 20.12 6.67
C ALA A 12 -35.14 19.32 5.50
N THR A 13 -34.56 20.05 4.56
CA THR A 13 -33.71 19.44 3.50
C THR A 13 -32.36 19.09 4.10
N ALA A 14 -32.12 17.81 4.36
CA ALA A 14 -30.81 17.30 4.69
C ALA A 14 -29.94 17.30 3.42
N ALA A 15 -29.08 18.31 3.25
CA ALA A 15 -28.06 18.32 2.23
C ALA A 15 -26.95 17.33 2.63
N GLY A 16 -26.97 16.13 2.05
CA GLY A 16 -25.90 15.17 2.20
C GLY A 16 -24.65 15.67 1.50
N VAL A 17 -23.62 16.01 2.28
CA VAL A 17 -22.29 16.33 1.74
C VAL A 17 -21.64 15.04 1.31
N PHE A 18 -21.70 14.73 0.01
CA PHE A 18 -20.86 13.69 -0.60
C PHE A 18 -19.43 14.23 -0.67
N VAL A 19 -18.58 13.84 0.27
CA VAL A 19 -17.14 14.05 0.15
C VAL A 19 -16.62 13.07 -0.90
N LEU A 20 -16.49 13.55 -2.14
CA LEU A 20 -15.74 12.86 -3.18
C LEU A 20 -14.24 12.94 -2.80
N THR A 21 -13.72 11.91 -2.15
CA THR A 21 -12.27 11.76 -1.99
C THR A 21 -11.69 11.49 -3.37
N ALA A 22 -11.16 12.54 -4.01
CA ALA A 22 -10.36 12.36 -5.21
C ALA A 22 -9.17 11.44 -4.89
N PRO A 23 -8.83 10.45 -5.75
CA PRO A 23 -7.66 9.65 -5.54
C PRO A 23 -6.44 10.56 -5.46
N ALA A 24 -5.62 10.39 -4.42
CA ALA A 24 -4.41 11.18 -4.23
C ALA A 24 -3.52 11.03 -5.47
N SER A 25 -3.39 12.09 -6.26
CA SER A 25 -2.55 12.09 -7.45
C SER A 25 -1.11 11.81 -7.02
N GLY A 26 -0.54 10.71 -7.54
CA GLY A 26 0.83 10.29 -7.23
C GLY A 26 1.88 11.27 -7.73
N GLN A 27 3.10 11.17 -7.19
CA GLN A 27 4.26 11.97 -7.59
C GLN A 27 5.08 11.23 -8.66
N GLY A 28 5.77 12.00 -9.51
CA GLY A 28 6.70 11.46 -10.49
C GLY A 28 6.06 10.81 -11.71
N GLU A 29 6.88 10.05 -12.44
CA GLU A 29 6.48 9.29 -13.61
C GLU A 29 5.68 8.03 -13.22
N ALA A 30 4.69 7.66 -14.03
CA ALA A 30 3.92 6.45 -13.82
C ALA A 30 4.66 5.23 -14.36
N VAL A 31 4.56 4.08 -13.66
CA VAL A 31 5.09 2.83 -14.19
C VAL A 31 4.40 2.42 -15.48
N PRO A 32 5.13 1.81 -16.42
CA PRO A 32 4.55 1.23 -17.63
C PRO A 32 3.43 0.21 -17.28
N ILE A 33 2.56 -0.08 -18.24
CA ILE A 33 1.47 -1.06 -18.23
C ILE A 33 0.39 -0.91 -17.13
N PHE A 34 0.74 -0.53 -15.89
CA PHE A 34 -0.23 -0.34 -14.82
C PHE A 34 -0.63 1.12 -14.58
N GLY A 35 0.19 2.08 -15.03
CA GLY A 35 -0.08 3.51 -14.91
C GLY A 35 -0.11 4.00 -13.45
N ILE A 36 0.60 3.33 -12.55
CA ILE A 36 0.67 3.69 -11.14
C ILE A 36 1.82 4.68 -10.94
N LYS A 37 1.55 5.73 -10.17
CA LYS A 37 2.54 6.69 -9.67
C LYS A 37 2.79 6.45 -8.20
N ILE A 38 3.92 6.93 -7.67
CA ILE A 38 4.20 6.89 -6.23
C ILE A 38 3.09 7.64 -5.49
N PRO A 39 2.30 6.98 -4.62
CA PRO A 39 1.24 7.64 -3.87
C PRO A 39 1.81 8.69 -2.92
N ARG A 40 1.16 9.85 -2.83
CA ARG A 40 1.58 10.89 -1.88
C ARG A 40 1.40 10.43 -0.45
N GLY A 41 2.33 10.77 0.42
CA GLY A 41 2.26 10.49 1.85
C GLY A 41 2.33 9.00 2.22
N TYR A 42 2.74 8.12 1.30
CA TYR A 42 2.77 6.67 1.57
C TYR A 42 3.69 6.30 2.74
N ARG A 43 4.69 7.12 3.05
CA ARG A 43 5.60 6.89 4.19
C ARG A 43 4.94 7.11 5.55
N ASP A 44 3.81 7.82 5.59
CA ASP A 44 3.01 8.09 6.79
C ASP A 44 1.91 7.04 7.00
N TRP A 45 1.83 6.04 6.10
CA TRP A 45 0.86 4.97 6.23
C TRP A 45 1.20 4.02 7.39
N LYS A 46 0.23 3.27 7.84
CA LYS A 46 0.37 2.36 8.97
C LYS A 46 1.16 1.11 8.60
N LEU A 47 1.95 0.63 9.55
CA LEU A 47 2.70 -0.60 9.41
C LEU A 47 1.73 -1.80 9.29
N VAL A 48 1.99 -2.64 8.30
CA VAL A 48 1.36 -3.95 8.14
C VAL A 48 2.27 -5.04 8.70
N SER A 49 3.55 -4.99 8.37
CA SER A 49 4.53 -6.01 8.76
C SER A 49 5.95 -5.55 8.45
N VAL A 50 6.91 -6.26 8.99
CA VAL A 50 8.33 -6.16 8.62
C VAL A 50 8.78 -7.49 8.01
N ALA A 51 9.80 -7.46 7.18
CA ALA A 51 10.38 -8.64 6.57
C ALA A 51 11.90 -8.55 6.55
N HIS A 52 12.54 -9.71 6.63
CA HIS A 52 13.95 -9.88 6.31
C HIS A 52 14.03 -10.89 5.17
N GLU A 53 14.67 -10.53 4.09
CA GLU A 53 14.77 -11.33 2.88
C GLU A 53 16.22 -11.66 2.59
N GLU A 54 16.51 -12.95 2.51
CA GLU A 54 17.83 -13.51 2.28
C GLU A 54 18.13 -13.75 0.80
N GLY A 55 19.30 -14.31 0.53
CA GLY A 55 19.75 -14.66 -0.82
C GLY A 55 19.99 -13.42 -1.67
N ASN A 56 19.50 -13.43 -2.89
CA ASN A 56 19.71 -12.34 -3.85
C ASN A 56 19.01 -11.02 -3.46
N LEU A 57 18.02 -11.07 -2.56
CA LEU A 57 17.31 -9.89 -2.11
C LEU A 57 18.09 -9.15 -1.02
N HIS A 58 18.65 -9.88 -0.07
CA HIS A 58 19.50 -9.39 1.02
C HIS A 58 19.03 -8.03 1.55
N SER A 59 17.77 -7.99 1.99
CA SER A 59 17.10 -6.74 2.34
C SER A 59 16.32 -6.82 3.64
N LEU A 60 16.19 -5.67 4.29
CA LEU A 60 15.18 -5.42 5.32
C LEU A 60 14.01 -4.69 4.67
N GLY A 61 12.80 -5.16 4.92
CA GLY A 61 11.57 -4.63 4.37
C GLY A 61 10.62 -4.11 5.44
N ALA A 62 9.94 -3.01 5.14
CA ALA A 62 8.77 -2.54 5.87
C ALA A 62 7.58 -2.48 4.93
N VAL A 63 6.48 -3.12 5.30
CA VAL A 63 5.26 -3.11 4.52
C VAL A 63 4.23 -2.20 5.18
N LEU A 64 3.78 -1.21 4.45
CA LEU A 64 2.79 -0.23 4.89
C LEU A 64 1.49 -0.41 4.11
N GLY A 65 0.38 -0.02 4.71
CA GLY A 65 -0.93 -0.01 4.07
C GLY A 65 -1.65 1.33 4.25
N ASN A 66 -2.36 1.76 3.22
CA ASN A 66 -3.30 2.86 3.38
C ASN A 66 -4.47 2.44 4.30
N ASP A 67 -5.32 3.37 4.71
CA ASP A 67 -6.41 3.06 5.66
C ASP A 67 -7.35 1.97 5.16
N VAL A 68 -7.58 1.87 3.84
CA VAL A 68 -8.42 0.82 3.23
C VAL A 68 -7.77 -0.55 3.38
N ALA A 69 -6.47 -0.67 3.09
CA ALA A 69 -5.72 -1.91 3.25
C ALA A 69 -5.63 -2.31 4.74
N ILE A 70 -5.30 -1.37 5.62
CA ILE A 70 -5.21 -1.63 7.07
C ILE A 70 -6.54 -2.11 7.64
N LYS A 71 -7.65 -1.49 7.22
CA LYS A 71 -8.97 -1.96 7.66
C LYS A 71 -9.25 -3.37 7.18
N ALA A 72 -8.94 -3.69 5.92
CA ALA A 72 -9.12 -5.04 5.37
C ALA A 72 -8.28 -6.08 6.13
N TYR A 73 -7.02 -5.77 6.46
CA TYR A 73 -6.17 -6.64 7.26
C TYR A 73 -6.74 -6.91 8.65
N ARG A 74 -7.18 -5.87 9.37
CA ARG A 74 -7.75 -5.98 10.73
C ARG A 74 -9.05 -6.77 10.75
N ASP A 75 -9.87 -6.58 9.72
CA ASP A 75 -11.16 -7.28 9.59
C ASP A 75 -10.99 -8.69 8.98
N ALA A 76 -9.77 -9.12 8.67
CA ALA A 76 -9.46 -10.35 7.92
C ALA A 76 -10.27 -10.48 6.61
N LYS A 77 -10.58 -9.34 5.97
CA LYS A 77 -11.44 -9.27 4.80
C LYS A 77 -10.69 -9.60 3.52
N LEU A 78 -11.15 -10.64 2.83
CA LEU A 78 -10.69 -11.04 1.49
C LEU A 78 -11.88 -11.25 0.57
N PRO A 79 -11.75 -10.93 -0.73
CA PRO A 79 -10.63 -10.21 -1.32
C PRO A 79 -10.51 -8.79 -0.77
N PHE A 80 -9.32 -8.19 -0.91
CA PHE A 80 -9.12 -6.78 -0.56
C PHE A 80 -10.09 -5.89 -1.34
N PRO A 81 -10.68 -4.86 -0.71
CA PRO A 81 -11.58 -3.94 -1.39
C PRO A 81 -10.81 -3.02 -2.36
N ASP A 82 -11.49 -2.54 -3.39
CA ASP A 82 -10.95 -1.53 -4.29
C ASP A 82 -10.52 -0.29 -3.51
N GLY A 83 -9.39 0.30 -3.93
CA GLY A 83 -8.75 1.40 -3.22
C GLY A 83 -7.75 0.95 -2.13
N ALA A 84 -7.64 -0.34 -1.82
CA ALA A 84 -6.55 -0.83 -0.97
C ALA A 84 -5.20 -0.63 -1.68
N ILE A 85 -4.23 -0.07 -0.96
CA ILE A 85 -2.86 0.09 -1.46
C ILE A 85 -1.90 -0.42 -0.40
N ILE A 86 -0.97 -1.27 -0.84
CA ILE A 86 0.11 -1.83 -0.02
C ILE A 86 1.43 -1.32 -0.60
N ALA A 87 2.31 -0.83 0.26
CA ALA A 87 3.64 -0.35 -0.09
C ALA A 87 4.70 -1.20 0.61
N ALA A 88 5.61 -1.81 -0.14
CA ALA A 88 6.77 -2.52 0.39
C ALA A 88 8.03 -1.68 0.17
N LEU A 89 8.61 -1.20 1.28
CA LEU A 89 9.83 -0.42 1.30
C LEU A 89 11.01 -1.35 1.55
N HIS A 90 12.00 -1.34 0.68
CA HIS A 90 13.19 -2.19 0.80
C HIS A 90 14.43 -1.36 1.09
N TYR A 91 15.24 -1.87 1.98
CA TYR A 91 16.50 -1.27 2.42
C TYR A 91 17.61 -2.31 2.35
N SER A 92 18.84 -1.87 2.12
CA SER A 92 19.98 -2.76 2.26
C SER A 92 20.08 -3.24 3.73
N HIS A 93 20.50 -4.48 3.88
CA HIS A 93 20.69 -5.15 5.16
C HIS A 93 22.18 -5.01 5.56
N ILE A 94 22.47 -4.23 6.59
CA ILE A 94 23.84 -3.98 7.04
C ILE A 94 24.03 -4.34 8.51
N PRO A 95 25.21 -4.88 8.91
CA PRO A 95 25.52 -5.09 10.32
C PRO A 95 25.54 -3.76 11.08
N SER A 96 24.97 -3.75 12.29
CA SER A 96 25.12 -2.63 13.22
C SER A 96 26.42 -2.79 14.01
N GLU A 97 27.47 -2.10 13.62
CA GLU A 97 28.76 -2.16 14.33
C GLU A 97 28.63 -1.74 15.79
N GLU A 98 27.87 -0.68 16.07
CA GLU A 98 27.64 -0.17 17.42
C GLU A 98 26.95 -1.22 18.31
N ASN A 99 25.82 -1.77 17.87
CA ASN A 99 25.08 -2.77 18.63
C ASN A 99 25.89 -4.06 18.81
N ASN A 100 26.56 -4.50 17.75
CA ASN A 100 27.36 -5.73 17.76
C ASN A 100 28.54 -5.64 18.73
N LYS A 101 29.15 -4.45 18.84
CA LYS A 101 30.18 -4.19 19.83
C LYS A 101 29.64 -4.33 21.24
N VAL A 102 28.46 -3.80 21.53
CA VAL A 102 27.82 -3.90 22.85
C VAL A 102 27.41 -5.35 23.17
N PHE A 103 26.90 -6.07 22.18
CA PHE A 103 26.45 -7.47 22.35
C PHE A 103 27.61 -8.48 22.41
N GLY A 104 28.79 -8.10 21.94
CA GLY A 104 29.93 -9.02 21.80
C GLY A 104 29.81 -10.05 20.70
N ASP A 105 28.76 -9.96 19.85
CA ASP A 105 28.42 -10.86 18.77
C ASP A 105 27.89 -10.11 17.55
N PRO A 106 28.14 -10.57 16.30
CA PRO A 106 27.62 -9.98 15.08
C PRO A 106 26.17 -10.43 14.81
N LYS A 107 25.23 -10.04 15.68
CA LYS A 107 23.82 -10.47 15.64
C LYS A 107 22.82 -9.36 15.40
N SER A 108 23.26 -8.12 15.33
CA SER A 108 22.39 -6.96 15.07
C SER A 108 22.61 -6.42 13.68
N PHE A 109 21.51 -6.24 12.96
CA PHE A 109 21.47 -5.65 11.63
C PHE A 109 20.50 -4.47 11.62
N VAL A 110 20.78 -3.48 10.80
CA VAL A 110 19.97 -2.28 10.65
C VAL A 110 19.70 -1.98 9.20
N PRO A 111 18.61 -1.26 8.88
CA PRO A 111 18.40 -0.78 7.53
C PRO A 111 19.52 0.15 7.10
N GLY A 112 20.14 -0.16 5.96
CA GLY A 112 21.03 0.77 5.26
C GLY A 112 20.27 1.67 4.31
N PRO A 113 20.89 2.15 3.22
CA PRO A 113 20.22 2.96 2.23
C PRO A 113 18.99 2.29 1.62
N PRO A 114 17.92 3.04 1.29
CA PRO A 114 16.78 2.51 0.55
C PRO A 114 17.22 2.00 -0.82
N THR A 115 16.67 0.87 -1.25
CA THR A 115 16.96 0.26 -2.55
C THR A 115 15.83 0.46 -3.54
N ASN A 116 14.60 0.23 -3.11
CA ASN A 116 13.41 0.39 -3.93
C ASN A 116 12.15 0.50 -3.08
N VAL A 117 11.04 0.86 -3.73
CA VAL A 117 9.70 0.74 -3.17
C VAL A 117 8.78 0.09 -4.19
N GLN A 118 7.94 -0.81 -3.73
CA GLN A 118 6.96 -1.50 -4.55
C GLN A 118 5.55 -1.18 -4.05
N PHE A 119 4.59 -1.11 -4.98
CA PHE A 119 3.19 -0.90 -4.64
C PHE A 119 2.31 -1.95 -5.29
N MET A 120 1.31 -2.39 -4.54
CA MET A 120 0.16 -3.11 -5.04
C MET A 120 -1.07 -2.21 -4.86
N VAL A 121 -1.83 -2.02 -5.93
CA VAL A 121 -3.04 -1.16 -5.94
C VAL A 121 -4.23 -2.00 -6.35
N LYS A 122 -5.24 -2.11 -5.49
CA LYS A 122 -6.47 -2.83 -5.80
C LYS A 122 -7.44 -1.95 -6.56
N ASP A 123 -7.80 -2.39 -7.75
CA ASP A 123 -8.89 -1.89 -8.58
C ASP A 123 -9.39 -3.04 -9.45
N SER A 124 -10.50 -3.64 -9.05
CA SER A 124 -11.03 -4.86 -9.65
C SER A 124 -11.45 -4.69 -11.11
N LYS A 125 -11.76 -3.47 -11.54
CA LYS A 125 -12.13 -3.13 -12.91
C LYS A 125 -10.91 -2.85 -13.78
N LYS A 126 -10.05 -1.96 -13.30
CA LYS A 126 -8.86 -1.52 -14.04
C LYS A 126 -7.85 -2.66 -14.23
N TYR A 127 -7.69 -3.51 -13.23
CA TYR A 127 -6.70 -4.58 -13.20
C TYR A 127 -7.34 -5.98 -13.26
N ALA A 128 -8.47 -6.13 -13.95
CA ALA A 128 -9.22 -7.38 -14.03
C ALA A 128 -8.37 -8.58 -14.50
N THR A 129 -7.42 -8.36 -15.41
CA THR A 129 -6.53 -9.41 -15.95
C THR A 129 -5.45 -9.89 -14.98
N THR A 130 -5.27 -9.19 -13.86
CA THR A 130 -4.28 -9.49 -12.82
C THR A 130 -4.94 -9.66 -11.44
N SER A 131 -6.11 -10.31 -11.41
CA SER A 131 -6.91 -10.54 -10.19
C SER A 131 -7.30 -9.25 -9.46
N GLY A 132 -7.43 -8.15 -10.18
CA GLY A 132 -7.77 -6.83 -9.63
C GLY A 132 -6.59 -6.09 -9.01
N TRP A 133 -5.35 -6.53 -9.19
CA TRP A 133 -4.18 -5.87 -8.66
C TRP A 133 -3.29 -5.26 -9.75
N GLY A 134 -2.99 -3.98 -9.62
CA GLY A 134 -1.91 -3.32 -10.33
C GLY A 134 -0.62 -3.35 -9.51
N TYR A 135 0.52 -3.38 -10.20
CA TYR A 135 1.85 -3.50 -9.60
C TYR A 135 2.73 -2.33 -10.02
N ALA A 136 3.53 -1.83 -9.10
CA ALA A 136 4.52 -0.81 -9.36
C ALA A 136 5.81 -1.10 -8.62
N HIS A 137 6.91 -0.75 -9.25
CA HIS A 137 8.25 -0.79 -8.69
C HIS A 137 8.94 0.52 -9.03
N PHE A 138 9.56 1.15 -8.05
CA PHE A 138 10.37 2.34 -8.22
C PHE A 138 11.72 2.12 -7.52
N ASP A 139 12.80 2.51 -8.17
CA ASP A 139 14.12 2.47 -7.57
C ASP A 139 14.28 3.54 -6.47
N LYS A 140 15.47 3.60 -5.87
CA LYS A 140 15.81 4.58 -4.81
C LYS A 140 15.62 6.04 -5.23
N ASP A 141 15.71 6.33 -6.52
CA ASP A 141 15.59 7.68 -7.10
C ASP A 141 14.16 7.98 -7.59
N GLY A 142 13.23 7.04 -7.39
CA GLY A 142 11.82 7.17 -7.80
C GLY A 142 11.59 6.89 -9.28
N LYS A 143 12.58 6.32 -9.99
CA LYS A 143 12.43 5.92 -11.38
C LYS A 143 11.62 4.63 -11.49
N PRO A 144 10.61 4.57 -12.39
CA PRO A 144 9.78 3.40 -12.55
C PRO A 144 10.56 2.20 -13.12
N GLY A 145 10.19 1.02 -12.66
CA GLY A 145 10.66 -0.25 -13.19
C GLY A 145 10.26 -0.45 -14.65
N THR A 146 11.04 -1.26 -15.36
CA THR A 146 10.79 -1.56 -16.78
C THR A 146 9.52 -2.39 -16.96
N GLU A 147 8.90 -2.31 -18.14
CA GLU A 147 7.74 -3.14 -18.50
C GLU A 147 8.02 -4.63 -18.37
N ALA A 148 9.21 -5.08 -18.77
CA ALA A 148 9.62 -6.48 -18.66
C ALA A 148 9.63 -6.96 -17.20
N ALA A 149 10.18 -6.17 -16.28
CA ALA A 149 10.17 -6.48 -14.86
C ALA A 149 8.75 -6.51 -14.29
N LEU A 150 7.91 -5.52 -14.63
CA LEU A 150 6.54 -5.42 -14.13
C LEU A 150 5.62 -6.57 -14.60
N LYS A 151 5.87 -7.12 -15.79
CA LYS A 151 5.14 -8.30 -16.30
C LYS A 151 5.34 -9.56 -15.45
N THR A 152 6.41 -9.64 -14.67
CA THR A 152 6.67 -10.79 -13.79
C THR A 152 5.92 -10.73 -12.45
N CYS A 153 5.42 -9.55 -12.06
CA CYS A 153 4.78 -9.34 -10.76
C CYS A 153 3.52 -10.20 -10.60
N ALA A 154 2.55 -10.04 -11.49
CA ALA A 154 1.25 -10.71 -11.36
C ALA A 154 1.34 -12.24 -11.36
N PRO A 155 2.11 -12.92 -12.26
CA PRO A 155 2.25 -14.38 -12.22
C PRO A 155 2.90 -14.91 -10.93
N CYS A 156 3.82 -14.14 -10.33
CA CYS A 156 4.42 -14.48 -9.05
C CYS A 156 3.41 -14.32 -7.91
N HIS A 157 2.77 -13.17 -7.82
CA HIS A 157 1.79 -12.84 -6.79
C HIS A 157 0.53 -13.73 -6.84
N ALA A 158 0.11 -14.20 -8.01
CA ALA A 158 -1.01 -15.11 -8.15
C ALA A 158 -0.86 -16.43 -7.37
N LYS A 159 0.38 -16.79 -6.95
CA LYS A 159 0.65 -17.97 -6.12
C LYS A 159 0.32 -17.74 -4.64
N ALA A 160 0.17 -16.50 -4.20
CA ALA A 160 -0.19 -16.19 -2.82
C ALA A 160 -1.69 -16.39 -2.59
N SER A 161 -2.05 -17.23 -1.61
CA SER A 161 -3.42 -17.65 -1.33
C SER A 161 -4.32 -16.53 -0.77
N ARG A 162 -3.75 -15.43 -0.32
CA ARG A 162 -4.46 -14.30 0.31
C ARG A 162 -4.71 -13.18 -0.70
N ASP A 163 -5.55 -13.41 -1.70
CA ASP A 163 -5.84 -12.43 -2.76
C ASP A 163 -4.56 -11.88 -3.42
N SER A 164 -3.63 -12.77 -3.79
CA SER A 164 -2.34 -12.41 -4.40
C SER A 164 -1.38 -11.61 -3.49
N VAL A 165 -1.59 -11.59 -2.18
CA VAL A 165 -0.78 -10.85 -1.20
C VAL A 165 0.00 -11.81 -0.31
N PHE A 166 1.33 -11.72 -0.32
CA PHE A 166 2.21 -12.53 0.53
C PHE A 166 2.22 -12.05 1.99
N THR A 167 2.11 -10.75 2.20
CA THR A 167 2.25 -10.13 3.52
C THR A 167 1.09 -10.48 4.45
N GLN A 168 1.42 -10.92 5.65
CA GLN A 168 0.47 -11.11 6.74
C GLN A 168 0.45 -9.87 7.64
N TYR A 169 -0.68 -9.64 8.34
CA TYR A 169 -0.80 -8.55 9.28
C TYR A 169 -0.08 -8.88 10.58
N ALA A 170 1.02 -8.19 10.84
CA ALA A 170 1.85 -8.33 12.02
C ALA A 170 2.51 -6.97 12.33
N PRO A 171 1.71 -5.97 12.80
CA PRO A 171 2.16 -4.62 13.08
C PRO A 171 3.04 -4.54 14.32
#